data_9cc73964f9acce4952f5d0a2c5459777
#
_entry.id   9cc73964f9acce4952f5d0a2c5459777
#
_cell.length_a   1.000
_cell.length_b   1.000
_cell.length_c   1.000
_cell.angle_alpha   90.00
_cell.angle_beta   90.00
_cell.angle_gamma   90.00
#
_symmetry.space_group_name_H-M   'P 1'
#
loop_
_entity.id
_entity.type
_entity.pdbx_description
1 polymer ?
#
loop_
_entity_poly.entity_id
_entity_poly.type
_entity_poly.pdbx_seq_one_letter_code
_entity_poly.pdbx_strand_id
1 'polypeptide(L)'
;MKNVLLKSISLIILAVIMTVSFVACQTDVTPQPTEAPATEAPTEVPTEIPVTPMEQILAELATLQFGEIKNVILYIGDGMGQNHVPATDAITGGRYDGKLAFEYLPNTAIVKTVCTEGEPDSASGGTALSTGYKGKRKQLGLNNKGEEVQNVVELAKSLGKSTGAITSESIVDATPAAFTIHSKDRSDESKIAQLQIENSVCDIIMGGGKAKYDELFAKNEKDYNAYFSENNITYTAKWDDVLAWNGQGRLIATMTDDYWYFDRDMTPTLAEMTEQTIKVLSQNEKGFFLMVEGGALDEVAHNTNLMEVARHMTAFDKAIEVGLRYAYENKDTIIIVTADHNTGGLLPKAEADEYIEKHQKDNYISNDEWCWTNTGIHCVLEGERIAQEDNPDVDWSTLPYRFTTIAHTSDDVNVWAIGPGTAELMTTEKLASFHIGKFIGKALSGSEFGSTDSRGVK
;
A
#
# COMPACT_ATOMS: atom_id res chain seq x y z
N MET A 1 -50.15 11.92 22.70
CA MET A 1 -50.53 13.13 23.44
C MET A 1 -49.29 13.95 23.74
N LYS A 2 -49.29 15.17 23.20
CA LYS A 2 -48.58 16.40 23.69
C LYS A 2 -47.03 16.35 23.75
N ASN A 3 -46.27 17.26 23.29
CA ASN A 3 -46.34 18.51 22.51
C ASN A 3 -44.86 18.88 22.25
N VAL A 4 -44.53 19.15 21.03
CA VAL A 4 -44.03 20.39 20.44
C VAL A 4 -43.58 21.47 21.41
N LEU A 5 -42.33 21.92 21.31
CA LEU A 5 -42.01 23.36 21.29
C LEU A 5 -40.67 23.65 20.61
N LEU A 6 -40.76 24.36 19.49
CA LEU A 6 -39.72 25.18 18.87
C LEU A 6 -39.33 26.33 19.84
N LYS A 7 -38.07 26.74 19.86
CA LYS A 7 -37.72 28.16 20.00
C LYS A 7 -36.43 28.49 19.25
N SER A 8 -36.61 29.29 18.24
CA SER A 8 -35.63 30.12 17.55
C SER A 8 -35.11 31.22 18.49
N ILE A 9 -33.82 31.54 18.44
CA ILE A 9 -33.32 32.84 18.93
C ILE A 9 -32.30 33.38 17.93
N SER A 10 -32.55 34.61 17.55
CA SER A 10 -31.99 35.43 16.49
C SER A 10 -30.54 35.88 16.70
N LEU A 11 -29.93 36.19 15.57
CA LEU A 11 -28.74 37.01 15.29
C LEU A 11 -28.76 38.34 16.10
N ILE A 12 -27.60 38.73 16.64
CA ILE A 12 -27.25 40.14 16.87
C ILE A 12 -25.84 40.35 16.34
N ILE A 13 -25.75 41.14 15.24
CA ILE A 13 -24.53 41.70 14.67
C ILE A 13 -24.24 43.01 15.45
N LEU A 14 -23.04 43.14 16.04
CA LEU A 14 -22.56 44.40 16.57
C LEU A 14 -21.31 44.86 15.78
N ALA A 15 -21.49 45.85 14.92
CA ALA A 15 -20.42 46.56 14.26
C ALA A 15 -19.85 47.64 15.18
N VAL A 16 -18.57 47.59 15.45
CA VAL A 16 -17.85 48.68 16.13
C VAL A 16 -16.98 49.41 15.08
N ILE A 17 -17.37 50.64 14.80
CA ILE A 17 -16.63 51.59 13.96
C ILE A 17 -15.66 52.33 14.89
N MET A 18 -14.34 52.16 14.71
CA MET A 18 -13.34 53.05 15.30
C MET A 18 -12.94 54.13 14.32
N THR A 19 -13.30 55.35 14.57
CA THR A 19 -12.76 56.54 13.93
C THR A 19 -11.43 56.95 14.60
N VAL A 20 -10.36 57.00 13.84
CA VAL A 20 -9.08 57.53 14.28
C VAL A 20 -8.94 58.96 13.71
N SER A 21 -8.88 59.95 14.62
CA SER A 21 -8.62 61.36 14.29
C SER A 21 -7.15 61.60 14.03
N PHE A 22 -6.85 62.19 12.89
CA PHE A 22 -5.53 62.70 12.57
C PHE A 22 -5.31 64.07 13.21
N VAL A 23 -4.27 64.21 14.04
CA VAL A 23 -3.71 65.51 14.43
C VAL A 23 -2.44 65.73 13.67
N ALA A 24 -2.44 66.72 12.79
CA ALA A 24 -1.27 67.16 12.05
C ALA A 24 -0.45 68.13 12.94
N CYS A 25 0.80 67.79 13.16
CA CYS A 25 1.76 68.73 13.71
C CYS A 25 2.87 68.94 12.62
N GLN A 26 2.90 70.16 12.06
CA GLN A 26 3.97 70.60 11.16
C GLN A 26 5.18 71.01 11.97
N THR A 27 6.33 70.42 11.71
CA THR A 27 7.64 70.99 12.05
C THR A 27 8.53 70.93 10.80
N ASP A 28 8.93 72.10 10.32
CA ASP A 28 9.92 72.27 9.26
C ASP A 28 11.29 71.72 9.70
N VAL A 29 11.81 70.75 8.92
CA VAL A 29 13.20 70.32 9.02
C VAL A 29 13.76 70.20 7.62
N THR A 30 14.78 71.01 7.32
CA THR A 30 15.58 71.04 6.11
C THR A 30 16.19 69.65 5.84
N PRO A 31 16.16 69.12 4.61
CA PRO A 31 16.73 67.82 4.31
C PRO A 31 18.23 67.84 4.18
N GLN A 32 18.90 67.01 4.96
CA GLN A 32 20.29 66.62 4.76
C GLN A 32 20.35 65.50 3.71
N PRO A 33 21.37 65.44 2.83
CA PRO A 33 21.43 64.36 1.82
C PRO A 33 21.68 63.02 2.49
N THR A 34 20.72 62.11 2.33
CA THR A 34 20.87 60.72 2.73
C THR A 34 21.63 59.96 1.65
N GLU A 35 22.75 59.33 2.01
CA GLU A 35 23.39 58.30 1.18
C GLU A 35 22.40 57.23 0.80
N ALA A 36 22.38 56.84 -0.46
CA ALA A 36 21.58 55.74 -0.96
C ALA A 36 22.00 54.44 -0.27
N PRO A 37 21.04 53.58 0.18
CA PRO A 37 21.40 52.27 0.71
C PRO A 37 22.02 51.42 -0.39
N ALA A 38 23.13 50.78 -0.06
CA ALA A 38 23.79 49.80 -0.93
C ALA A 38 22.76 48.77 -1.42
N THR A 39 22.65 48.63 -2.74
CA THR A 39 21.84 47.60 -3.39
C THR A 39 22.41 46.24 -2.96
N GLU A 40 21.69 45.49 -2.09
CA GLU A 40 22.00 44.10 -1.84
C GLU A 40 21.95 43.37 -3.17
N ALA A 41 23.02 42.62 -3.48
CA ALA A 41 23.06 41.75 -4.63
C ALA A 41 21.89 40.78 -4.59
N PRO A 42 21.25 40.43 -5.71
CA PRO A 42 20.18 39.46 -5.72
C PRO A 42 20.68 38.15 -5.09
N THR A 43 20.07 37.71 -4.02
CA THR A 43 20.27 36.36 -3.48
C THR A 43 19.91 35.39 -4.60
N GLU A 44 20.89 34.64 -5.11
CA GLU A 44 20.65 33.59 -6.08
C GLU A 44 19.61 32.65 -5.47
N VAL A 45 18.41 32.61 -6.04
CA VAL A 45 17.41 31.59 -5.76
C VAL A 45 18.07 30.28 -6.14
N PRO A 46 18.12 29.29 -5.25
CA PRO A 46 18.65 27.97 -5.60
C PRO A 46 17.93 27.48 -6.86
N THR A 47 18.69 27.27 -7.93
CA THR A 47 18.14 26.71 -9.17
C THR A 47 17.66 25.32 -8.81
N GLU A 48 16.33 25.10 -8.82
CA GLU A 48 15.77 23.77 -8.65
C GLU A 48 16.40 22.85 -9.69
N ILE A 49 16.97 21.75 -9.25
CA ILE A 49 17.50 20.72 -10.16
C ILE A 49 16.31 20.21 -10.95
N PRO A 50 16.33 20.26 -12.30
CA PRO A 50 15.19 19.78 -13.09
C PRO A 50 14.91 18.32 -12.76
N VAL A 51 13.70 18.02 -12.30
CA VAL A 51 13.26 16.65 -12.03
C VAL A 51 13.03 15.95 -13.37
N THR A 52 13.64 14.78 -13.57
CA THR A 52 13.46 13.97 -14.80
C THR A 52 11.98 13.59 -14.95
N PRO A 53 11.33 13.89 -16.09
CA PRO A 53 9.94 13.49 -16.33
C PRO A 53 9.76 11.97 -16.23
N MET A 54 8.60 11.50 -15.74
CA MET A 54 8.35 10.06 -15.58
C MET A 54 8.36 9.35 -16.94
N GLU A 55 7.82 9.96 -17.98
CA GLU A 55 7.84 9.42 -19.35
C GLU A 55 9.26 9.09 -19.84
N GLN A 56 10.23 9.94 -19.52
CA GLN A 56 11.64 9.67 -19.86
C GLN A 56 12.16 8.48 -19.03
N ILE A 57 11.87 8.43 -17.74
CA ILE A 57 12.27 7.31 -16.88
C ILE A 57 11.73 6.01 -17.46
N LEU A 58 10.43 5.95 -17.75
CA LEU A 58 9.78 4.76 -18.30
C LEU A 58 10.40 4.31 -19.63
N ALA A 59 10.73 5.24 -20.53
CA ALA A 59 11.37 4.94 -21.80
C ALA A 59 12.78 4.34 -21.65
N GLU A 60 13.48 4.68 -20.56
CA GLU A 60 14.87 4.25 -20.33
C GLU A 60 15.00 3.01 -19.45
N LEU A 61 13.91 2.55 -18.77
CA LEU A 61 13.96 1.41 -17.82
C LEU A 61 14.58 0.15 -18.41
N ALA A 62 14.22 -0.22 -19.65
CA ALA A 62 14.70 -1.44 -20.29
C ALA A 62 16.22 -1.45 -20.56
N THR A 63 16.85 -0.27 -20.57
CA THR A 63 18.29 -0.11 -20.83
C THR A 63 19.07 0.34 -19.60
N LEU A 64 18.40 0.50 -18.46
CA LEU A 64 19.00 0.97 -17.22
C LEU A 64 20.10 0.01 -16.76
N GLN A 65 21.28 0.56 -16.52
CA GLN A 65 22.42 -0.19 -15.99
C GLN A 65 22.49 -0.03 -14.47
N PHE A 66 22.51 -1.14 -13.76
CA PHE A 66 22.58 -1.17 -12.30
C PHE A 66 24.03 -1.27 -11.82
N GLY A 67 24.31 -0.62 -10.69
CA GLY A 67 25.51 -0.80 -9.90
C GLY A 67 25.37 -1.98 -8.91
N GLU A 68 26.07 -1.89 -7.79
CA GLU A 68 25.89 -2.82 -6.68
C GLU A 68 24.51 -2.65 -6.05
N ILE A 69 23.78 -3.74 -5.92
CA ILE A 69 22.42 -3.70 -5.36
C ILE A 69 22.49 -3.60 -3.84
N LYS A 70 21.86 -2.56 -3.32
CA LYS A 70 21.73 -2.30 -1.88
C LYS A 70 20.31 -2.47 -1.39
N ASN A 71 19.32 -2.18 -2.26
CA ASN A 71 17.93 -2.05 -1.88
C ASN A 71 17.04 -2.98 -2.67
N VAL A 72 15.95 -3.41 -2.03
CA VAL A 72 14.84 -4.09 -2.69
C VAL A 72 13.55 -3.43 -2.24
N ILE A 73 12.69 -3.04 -3.20
CA ILE A 73 11.33 -2.58 -2.95
C ILE A 73 10.37 -3.58 -3.59
N LEU A 74 9.52 -4.18 -2.75
CA LEU A 74 8.45 -5.08 -3.16
C LEU A 74 7.12 -4.35 -3.07
N TYR A 75 6.44 -4.22 -4.19
CA TYR A 75 5.08 -3.71 -4.28
C TYR A 75 4.10 -4.88 -4.41
N ILE A 76 3.08 -4.91 -3.56
CA ILE A 76 2.03 -5.93 -3.54
C ILE A 76 0.69 -5.25 -3.74
N GLY A 77 0.00 -5.55 -4.84
CA GLY A 77 -1.42 -5.22 -4.99
C GLY A 77 -2.22 -6.38 -4.42
N ASP A 78 -2.82 -6.21 -3.24
CA ASP A 78 -3.62 -7.26 -2.63
C ASP A 78 -4.81 -7.62 -3.52
N GLY A 79 -5.02 -8.90 -3.76
CA GLY A 79 -6.09 -9.36 -4.64
C GLY A 79 -5.96 -8.98 -6.12
N MET A 80 -4.83 -8.38 -6.55
CA MET A 80 -4.60 -7.87 -7.89
C MET A 80 -4.42 -9.00 -8.91
N GLY A 81 -5.51 -9.58 -9.39
CA GLY A 81 -5.49 -10.59 -10.45
C GLY A 81 -5.10 -10.06 -11.83
N GLN A 82 -4.88 -10.96 -12.78
CA GLN A 82 -4.37 -10.63 -14.11
C GLN A 82 -5.22 -9.60 -14.86
N ASN A 83 -6.54 -9.63 -14.69
CA ASN A 83 -7.46 -8.75 -15.40
C ASN A 83 -7.69 -7.39 -14.71
N HIS A 84 -7.20 -7.18 -13.48
CA HIS A 84 -7.36 -5.90 -12.79
C HIS A 84 -6.57 -4.78 -13.48
N VAL A 85 -5.37 -5.07 -13.98
CA VAL A 85 -4.52 -4.09 -14.68
C VAL A 85 -5.16 -3.65 -16.01
N PRO A 86 -5.44 -4.55 -16.98
CA PRO A 86 -6.05 -4.13 -18.24
C PRO A 86 -7.48 -3.56 -18.06
N ALA A 87 -8.21 -3.94 -17.01
CA ALA A 87 -9.49 -3.33 -16.69
C ALA A 87 -9.32 -1.88 -16.22
N THR A 88 -8.30 -1.62 -15.39
CA THR A 88 -7.95 -0.25 -14.97
C THR A 88 -7.57 0.62 -16.16
N ASP A 89 -6.71 0.13 -17.05
CA ASP A 89 -6.33 0.85 -18.26
C ASP A 89 -7.51 1.18 -19.14
N ALA A 90 -8.41 0.23 -19.32
CA ALA A 90 -9.61 0.44 -20.13
C ALA A 90 -10.56 1.50 -19.54
N ILE A 91 -10.62 1.63 -18.20
CA ILE A 91 -11.48 2.59 -17.49
C ILE A 91 -10.83 3.97 -17.44
N THR A 92 -9.54 4.03 -17.11
CA THR A 92 -8.82 5.29 -16.86
C THR A 92 -8.19 5.88 -18.12
N GLY A 93 -8.06 5.10 -19.18
CA GLY A 93 -7.27 5.43 -20.37
C GLY A 93 -5.77 5.20 -20.17
N GLY A 94 -5.39 4.53 -19.08
CA GLY A 94 -3.99 4.41 -18.64
C GLY A 94 -3.41 5.75 -18.20
N ARG A 95 -2.18 5.74 -17.70
CA ARG A 95 -1.49 6.97 -17.24
C ARG A 95 -0.37 7.39 -18.20
N TYR A 96 0.21 6.42 -18.90
CA TYR A 96 1.32 6.61 -19.83
C TYR A 96 1.06 5.79 -21.09
N ASP A 97 0.67 6.46 -22.17
CA ASP A 97 0.37 5.83 -23.46
C ASP A 97 -0.57 4.61 -23.36
N GLY A 98 -1.63 4.74 -22.56
CA GLY A 98 -2.65 3.71 -22.35
C GLY A 98 -2.29 2.63 -21.34
N LYS A 99 -1.25 2.81 -20.52
CA LYS A 99 -0.74 1.85 -19.53
C LYS A 99 -0.45 2.50 -18.20
N LEU A 100 -0.40 1.70 -17.14
CA LEU A 100 0.17 2.07 -15.85
C LEU A 100 1.70 2.10 -15.92
N ALA A 101 2.35 2.86 -15.01
CA ALA A 101 3.81 3.03 -15.01
C ALA A 101 4.56 1.71 -14.83
N PHE A 102 4.09 0.83 -13.96
CA PHE A 102 4.78 -0.44 -13.70
C PHE A 102 4.73 -1.43 -14.86
N GLU A 103 3.83 -1.28 -15.83
CA GLU A 103 3.79 -2.11 -17.01
C GLU A 103 4.98 -1.89 -17.98
N TYR A 104 5.73 -0.81 -17.76
CA TYR A 104 6.98 -0.53 -18.46
C TYR A 104 8.19 -1.28 -17.89
N LEU A 105 8.02 -1.99 -16.78
CA LEU A 105 9.08 -2.82 -16.22
C LEU A 105 9.44 -3.96 -17.17
N PRO A 106 10.75 -4.16 -17.47
CA PRO A 106 11.16 -4.97 -18.61
C PRO A 106 11.03 -6.49 -18.41
N ASN A 107 10.95 -6.96 -17.16
CA ASN A 107 10.91 -8.38 -16.84
C ASN A 107 9.54 -8.74 -16.27
N THR A 108 8.79 -9.58 -16.99
CA THR A 108 7.41 -9.94 -16.62
C THR A 108 7.18 -11.43 -16.72
N ALA A 109 6.34 -11.98 -15.86
CA ALA A 109 5.90 -13.37 -15.90
C ALA A 109 4.54 -13.55 -15.22
N ILE A 110 3.96 -14.74 -15.40
CA ILE A 110 2.78 -15.20 -14.67
C ILE A 110 3.24 -15.94 -13.41
N VAL A 111 2.61 -15.68 -12.29
CA VAL A 111 2.93 -16.22 -10.95
C VAL A 111 1.76 -17.02 -10.44
N LYS A 112 2.03 -18.23 -9.97
CA LYS A 112 1.05 -19.04 -9.25
C LYS A 112 0.91 -18.62 -7.80
N THR A 113 -0.30 -18.30 -7.42
CA THR A 113 -0.65 -17.96 -6.03
C THR A 113 -1.07 -19.22 -5.29
N VAL A 114 -0.11 -20.02 -4.86
CA VAL A 114 -0.37 -21.33 -4.29
C VAL A 114 -0.17 -21.34 -2.77
N CYS A 115 -1.14 -21.84 -2.04
CA CYS A 115 -1.01 -22.22 -0.64
C CYS A 115 -0.97 -23.73 -0.46
N THR A 116 -0.80 -24.22 0.77
CA THR A 116 -0.72 -25.66 1.03
C THR A 116 -2.09 -26.33 1.07
N GLU A 117 -3.16 -25.57 1.27
CA GLU A 117 -4.52 -26.07 1.45
C GLU A 117 -5.54 -25.08 0.85
N GLY A 118 -6.24 -25.49 -0.20
CA GLY A 118 -7.34 -24.70 -0.82
C GLY A 118 -6.87 -23.48 -1.61
N GLU A 119 -7.74 -22.50 -1.73
CA GLU A 119 -7.48 -21.23 -2.37
C GLU A 119 -6.61 -20.34 -1.46
N PRO A 120 -5.70 -19.53 -2.02
CA PRO A 120 -4.85 -18.63 -1.23
C PRO A 120 -5.68 -17.55 -0.53
N ASP A 121 -5.13 -17.04 0.57
CA ASP A 121 -5.54 -15.81 1.23
C ASP A 121 -4.30 -14.93 1.48
N SER A 122 -4.48 -13.68 1.88
CA SER A 122 -3.39 -12.72 2.10
C SER A 122 -2.36 -13.25 3.12
N ALA A 123 -2.78 -14.06 4.10
CA ALA A 123 -1.85 -14.68 5.05
C ALA A 123 -0.90 -15.67 4.38
N SER A 124 -1.42 -16.54 3.51
CA SER A 124 -0.60 -17.51 2.77
C SER A 124 0.22 -16.86 1.65
N GLY A 125 -0.34 -15.86 0.96
CA GLY A 125 0.35 -15.08 -0.09
C GLY A 125 1.46 -14.22 0.50
N GLY A 126 1.17 -13.40 1.51
CA GLY A 126 2.15 -12.60 2.24
C GLY A 126 3.26 -13.45 2.87
N THR A 127 2.91 -14.62 3.46
CA THR A 127 3.91 -15.57 3.96
C THR A 127 4.82 -16.09 2.85
N ALA A 128 4.27 -16.43 1.68
CA ALA A 128 5.08 -16.92 0.57
C ALA A 128 6.06 -15.85 0.06
N LEU A 129 5.61 -14.61 -0.08
CA LEU A 129 6.41 -13.46 -0.52
C LEU A 129 7.44 -13.04 0.53
N SER A 130 7.11 -13.11 1.83
CA SER A 130 8.02 -12.68 2.90
C SER A 130 9.06 -13.71 3.29
N THR A 131 8.77 -15.01 3.18
CA THR A 131 9.63 -16.07 3.73
C THR A 131 10.27 -16.98 2.68
N GLY A 132 9.74 -16.99 1.45
CA GLY A 132 10.15 -17.97 0.45
C GLY A 132 9.67 -19.40 0.76
N TYR A 133 8.67 -19.56 1.63
CA TYR A 133 7.97 -20.81 1.92
C TYR A 133 6.52 -20.72 1.48
N LYS A 134 5.97 -21.83 1.02
CA LYS A 134 4.55 -21.95 0.76
C LYS A 134 3.78 -21.92 2.09
N GLY A 135 2.97 -20.90 2.28
CA GLY A 135 2.17 -20.70 3.50
C GLY A 135 0.93 -21.56 3.58
N LYS A 136 0.29 -21.59 4.75
CA LYS A 136 -1.08 -22.05 4.99
C LYS A 136 -2.00 -20.85 5.14
N ARG A 137 -3.26 -21.06 4.76
CA ARG A 137 -4.30 -20.06 5.04
C ARG A 137 -4.30 -19.67 6.51
N LYS A 138 -4.58 -18.40 6.77
CA LYS A 138 -4.70 -17.79 8.11
C LYS A 138 -3.42 -17.77 8.95
N GLN A 139 -2.30 -18.33 8.47
CA GLN A 139 -1.03 -18.35 9.20
C GLN A 139 -0.03 -17.36 8.61
N LEU A 140 0.67 -16.63 9.47
CA LEU A 140 1.57 -15.53 9.15
C LEU A 140 3.01 -15.91 9.46
N GLY A 141 3.91 -15.88 8.46
CA GLY A 141 5.33 -16.15 8.64
C GLY A 141 5.68 -17.58 9.06
N LEU A 142 4.77 -18.55 8.86
CA LEU A 142 4.96 -19.95 9.24
C LEU A 142 5.07 -20.85 8.01
N ASN A 143 5.92 -21.87 8.09
CA ASN A 143 5.98 -22.93 7.09
C ASN A 143 4.76 -23.87 7.17
N ASN A 144 4.70 -24.85 6.27
CA ASN A 144 3.61 -25.83 6.23
C ASN A 144 3.49 -26.73 7.46
N LYS A 145 4.47 -26.75 8.36
CA LYS A 145 4.42 -27.46 9.64
C LYS A 145 3.94 -26.58 10.80
N GLY A 146 3.73 -25.28 10.55
CA GLY A 146 3.39 -24.28 11.57
C GLY A 146 4.57 -23.87 12.41
N GLU A 147 5.79 -24.00 11.89
CA GLU A 147 7.03 -23.51 12.49
C GLU A 147 7.33 -22.12 11.96
N GLU A 148 7.79 -21.21 12.84
CA GLU A 148 8.27 -19.88 12.44
C GLU A 148 9.49 -20.01 11.52
N VAL A 149 9.49 -19.24 10.42
CA VAL A 149 10.60 -19.21 9.46
C VAL A 149 10.98 -17.77 9.19
N GLN A 150 12.29 -17.53 9.13
CA GLN A 150 12.81 -16.17 8.93
C GLN A 150 12.14 -15.50 7.72
N ASN A 151 11.63 -14.29 7.91
CA ASN A 151 11.13 -13.46 6.82
C ASN A 151 12.23 -12.49 6.30
N VAL A 152 11.96 -11.84 5.16
CA VAL A 152 12.92 -10.94 4.50
C VAL A 152 13.21 -9.67 5.30
N VAL A 153 12.29 -9.21 6.15
CA VAL A 153 12.51 -8.09 7.07
C VAL A 153 13.52 -8.47 8.14
N GLU A 154 13.35 -9.63 8.77
CA GLU A 154 14.30 -10.17 9.77
C GLU A 154 15.67 -10.43 9.15
N LEU A 155 15.70 -10.97 7.92
CA LEU A 155 16.94 -11.15 7.18
C LEU A 155 17.64 -9.82 6.93
N ALA A 156 16.92 -8.82 6.38
CA ALA A 156 17.48 -7.49 6.11
C ALA A 156 18.03 -6.83 7.38
N LYS A 157 17.31 -6.93 8.50
CA LYS A 157 17.79 -6.45 9.80
C LYS A 157 19.06 -7.16 10.26
N SER A 158 19.14 -8.48 10.11
CA SER A 158 20.34 -9.25 10.46
C SER A 158 21.58 -8.85 9.66
N LEU A 159 21.38 -8.32 8.45
CA LEU A 159 22.43 -7.77 7.58
C LEU A 159 22.75 -6.30 7.90
N GLY A 160 22.02 -5.69 8.84
CA GLY A 160 22.15 -4.30 9.25
C GLY A 160 21.54 -3.31 8.26
N LYS A 161 20.62 -3.75 7.40
CA LYS A 161 19.82 -2.90 6.51
C LYS A 161 18.65 -2.29 7.27
N SER A 162 18.14 -1.17 6.77
CA SER A 162 16.88 -0.60 7.25
C SER A 162 15.68 -1.32 6.62
N THR A 163 14.51 -1.28 7.30
CA THR A 163 13.34 -2.03 6.86
C THR A 163 12.05 -1.25 7.01
N GLY A 164 11.12 -1.43 6.07
CA GLY A 164 9.79 -0.84 6.10
C GLY A 164 8.72 -1.80 5.59
N ALA A 165 7.53 -1.71 6.17
CA ALA A 165 6.30 -2.31 5.69
C ALA A 165 5.19 -1.26 5.78
N ILE A 166 4.70 -0.83 4.63
CA ILE A 166 3.66 0.21 4.53
C ILE A 166 2.52 -0.25 3.65
N THR A 167 1.31 0.17 3.98
CA THR A 167 0.10 -0.30 3.31
C THR A 167 -0.98 0.76 3.26
N SER A 168 -1.85 0.68 2.26
CA SER A 168 -3.13 1.37 2.24
C SER A 168 -4.25 0.60 2.97
N GLU A 169 -3.92 -0.49 3.63
CA GLU A 169 -4.77 -1.32 4.47
C GLU A 169 -4.43 -1.11 5.95
N SER A 170 -5.12 -1.81 6.83
CA SER A 170 -4.75 -1.93 8.24
C SER A 170 -3.38 -2.62 8.37
N ILE A 171 -2.46 -2.04 9.15
CA ILE A 171 -1.14 -2.66 9.38
C ILE A 171 -1.22 -3.99 10.15
N VAL A 172 -2.36 -4.31 10.74
CA VAL A 172 -2.61 -5.61 11.38
C VAL A 172 -3.25 -6.62 10.43
N ASP A 173 -3.58 -6.21 9.20
CA ASP A 173 -4.00 -7.17 8.18
C ASP A 173 -2.87 -8.14 7.82
N ALA A 174 -3.25 -9.23 7.17
CA ALA A 174 -2.40 -10.40 7.02
C ALA A 174 -1.15 -10.15 6.19
N THR A 175 -1.24 -9.38 5.10
CA THR A 175 -0.08 -9.12 4.23
C THR A 175 1.01 -8.36 4.96
N PRO A 176 0.79 -7.13 5.52
CA PRO A 176 1.82 -6.45 6.26
C PRO A 176 2.24 -7.23 7.53
N ALA A 177 1.31 -7.93 8.17
CA ALA A 177 1.62 -8.75 9.34
C ALA A 177 2.60 -9.88 9.01
N ALA A 178 2.49 -10.55 7.85
CA ALA A 178 3.39 -11.63 7.45
C ALA A 178 4.85 -11.16 7.21
N PHE A 179 5.08 -9.86 7.01
CA PHE A 179 6.41 -9.26 6.93
C PHE A 179 6.93 -8.78 8.29
N THR A 180 6.06 -8.59 9.27
CA THR A 180 6.40 -7.92 10.53
C THR A 180 6.35 -8.81 11.75
N ILE A 181 5.59 -9.92 11.73
CA ILE A 181 5.42 -10.84 12.86
C ILE A 181 5.20 -12.29 12.39
N HIS A 182 5.10 -13.22 13.35
CA HIS A 182 4.68 -14.60 13.15
C HIS A 182 3.43 -14.88 13.98
N SER A 183 2.40 -15.49 13.36
CA SER A 183 1.17 -15.88 14.05
C SER A 183 0.50 -17.11 13.42
N LYS A 184 -0.19 -17.90 14.24
CA LYS A 184 -1.00 -19.03 13.78
C LYS A 184 -2.38 -18.62 13.32
N ASP A 185 -2.81 -17.38 13.60
CA ASP A 185 -4.14 -16.89 13.29
C ASP A 185 -4.09 -15.40 12.94
N ARG A 186 -4.44 -15.07 11.68
CA ARG A 186 -4.54 -13.69 11.20
C ARG A 186 -5.74 -12.93 11.78
N SER A 187 -6.75 -13.64 12.27
CA SER A 187 -7.98 -13.01 12.77
C SER A 187 -7.84 -12.43 14.17
N ASP A 188 -6.75 -12.72 14.90
CA ASP A 188 -6.47 -12.08 16.19
C ASP A 188 -5.66 -10.78 16.00
N GLU A 189 -6.30 -9.78 15.40
CA GLU A 189 -5.67 -8.51 15.02
C GLU A 189 -5.13 -7.74 16.24
N SER A 190 -5.82 -7.80 17.37
CA SER A 190 -5.33 -7.22 18.62
C SER A 190 -4.02 -7.89 19.10
N LYS A 191 -3.89 -9.20 18.88
CA LYS A 191 -2.64 -9.92 19.12
C LYS A 191 -1.56 -9.57 18.12
N ILE A 192 -1.91 -9.37 16.85
CA ILE A 192 -0.97 -8.90 15.81
C ILE A 192 -0.42 -7.52 16.20
N ALA A 193 -1.28 -6.56 16.59
CA ALA A 193 -0.84 -5.25 17.08
C ALA A 193 0.15 -5.36 18.26
N GLN A 194 -0.15 -6.24 19.23
CA GLN A 194 0.76 -6.53 20.34
C GLN A 194 2.11 -7.05 19.82
N LEU A 195 2.11 -8.03 18.92
CA LEU A 195 3.34 -8.62 18.37
C LEU A 195 4.14 -7.62 17.54
N GLN A 196 3.49 -6.74 16.80
CA GLN A 196 4.16 -5.66 16.06
C GLN A 196 4.89 -4.71 17.00
N ILE A 197 4.32 -4.39 18.15
CA ILE A 197 4.98 -3.58 19.18
C ILE A 197 6.15 -4.35 19.81
N GLU A 198 5.91 -5.57 20.27
CA GLU A 198 6.79 -6.27 21.20
C GLU A 198 7.86 -7.12 20.50
N ASN A 199 7.58 -7.69 19.34
CA ASN A 199 8.43 -8.69 18.70
C ASN A 199 8.97 -8.27 17.33
N SER A 200 8.29 -7.36 16.60
CA SER A 200 8.76 -6.97 15.27
C SER A 200 10.10 -6.25 15.31
N VAL A 201 10.93 -6.56 14.32
CA VAL A 201 12.23 -5.89 14.11
C VAL A 201 12.18 -4.84 12.99
N CYS A 202 11.00 -4.67 12.36
CA CYS A 202 10.78 -3.70 11.29
C CYS A 202 10.96 -2.27 11.80
N ASP A 203 11.71 -1.43 11.08
CA ASP A 203 11.97 -0.05 11.51
C ASP A 203 10.75 0.85 11.32
N ILE A 204 10.03 0.68 10.20
CA ILE A 204 8.83 1.45 9.90
C ILE A 204 7.67 0.49 9.60
N ILE A 205 6.59 0.61 10.36
CA ILE A 205 5.30 -0.03 10.08
C ILE A 205 4.27 1.10 9.97
N MET A 206 3.64 1.28 8.80
CA MET A 206 2.75 2.40 8.58
C MET A 206 1.55 2.04 7.69
N GLY A 207 0.36 2.47 8.09
CA GLY A 207 -0.90 2.23 7.38
C GLY A 207 -2.11 2.61 8.22
N GLY A 208 -3.23 1.92 8.01
CA GLY A 208 -4.43 2.01 8.86
C GLY A 208 -4.37 1.12 10.10
N GLY A 209 -5.54 0.85 10.70
CA GLY A 209 -5.70 -0.10 11.80
C GLY A 209 -5.59 0.50 13.20
N LYS A 210 -5.69 1.83 13.35
CA LYS A 210 -5.64 2.51 14.65
C LYS A 210 -6.62 1.95 15.66
N ALA A 211 -7.83 1.57 15.23
CA ALA A 211 -8.85 1.02 16.12
C ALA A 211 -8.38 -0.23 16.87
N LYS A 212 -7.56 -1.09 16.24
CA LYS A 212 -7.03 -2.31 16.87
C LYS A 212 -5.93 -2.02 17.89
N TYR A 213 -5.13 -1.01 17.65
CA TYR A 213 -4.17 -0.52 18.65
C TYR A 213 -4.88 0.13 19.83
N ASP A 214 -5.92 0.96 19.60
CA ASP A 214 -6.72 1.56 20.65
C ASP A 214 -7.41 0.48 21.51
N GLU A 215 -7.94 -0.57 20.88
CA GLU A 215 -8.49 -1.75 21.56
C GLU A 215 -7.45 -2.45 22.44
N LEU A 216 -6.24 -2.66 21.93
CA LEU A 216 -5.12 -3.22 22.69
C LEU A 216 -4.77 -2.34 23.91
N PHE A 217 -4.65 -1.02 23.70
CA PHE A 217 -4.31 -0.09 24.77
C PHE A 217 -5.42 0.02 25.83
N ALA A 218 -6.68 -0.08 25.41
CA ALA A 218 -7.84 -0.04 26.32
C ALA A 218 -7.92 -1.25 27.27
N LYS A 219 -7.31 -2.40 26.93
CA LYS A 219 -7.22 -3.55 27.83
C LYS A 219 -6.42 -3.27 29.09
N ASN A 220 -5.56 -2.23 29.05
CA ASN A 220 -4.78 -1.70 30.18
C ASN A 220 -3.91 -2.76 30.92
N GLU A 221 -3.54 -3.83 30.20
CA GLU A 221 -2.71 -4.91 30.75
C GLU A 221 -1.23 -4.53 30.84
N LYS A 222 -0.82 -3.50 30.08
CA LYS A 222 0.54 -2.99 29.98
C LYS A 222 0.55 -1.47 29.77
N ASP A 223 1.48 -0.77 30.41
CA ASP A 223 1.78 0.63 30.10
C ASP A 223 2.59 0.73 28.80
N TYR A 224 1.88 0.87 27.67
CA TYR A 224 2.53 0.97 26.37
C TYR A 224 3.28 2.28 26.17
N ASN A 225 2.93 3.38 26.88
CA ASN A 225 3.71 4.63 26.80
C ASN A 225 5.09 4.46 27.42
N ALA A 226 5.15 3.82 28.60
CA ALA A 226 6.43 3.45 29.21
C ALA A 226 7.23 2.49 28.30
N TYR A 227 6.56 1.46 27.76
CA TYR A 227 7.19 0.49 26.87
C TYR A 227 7.76 1.13 25.59
N PHE A 228 7.05 2.05 24.95
CA PHE A 228 7.52 2.79 23.79
C PHE A 228 8.80 3.58 24.10
N SER A 229 8.81 4.30 25.24
CA SER A 229 9.96 5.09 25.66
C SER A 229 11.17 4.21 25.96
N GLU A 230 10.98 3.08 26.66
CA GLU A 230 12.05 2.14 27.02
C GLU A 230 12.66 1.42 25.82
N ASN A 231 11.85 1.18 24.77
CA ASN A 231 12.27 0.42 23.59
C ASN A 231 12.55 1.31 22.35
N ASN A 232 12.57 2.64 22.55
CA ASN A 232 12.80 3.61 21.48
C ASN A 232 11.85 3.42 20.29
N ILE A 233 10.55 3.32 20.59
CA ILE A 233 9.46 3.18 19.61
C ILE A 233 8.67 4.49 19.59
N THR A 234 8.49 5.06 18.42
CA THR A 234 7.55 6.15 18.16
C THR A 234 6.25 5.54 17.67
N TYR A 235 5.16 5.71 18.43
CA TYR A 235 3.80 5.42 17.98
C TYR A 235 3.06 6.72 17.71
N THR A 236 2.46 6.85 16.53
CA THR A 236 1.69 8.05 16.17
C THR A 236 0.53 7.73 15.22
N ALA A 237 -0.48 8.60 15.23
CA ALA A 237 -1.56 8.64 14.24
C ALA A 237 -1.58 9.99 13.49
N LYS A 238 -0.44 10.71 13.45
CA LYS A 238 -0.34 12.04 12.84
C LYS A 238 0.75 12.05 11.78
N TRP A 239 0.40 12.53 10.59
CA TRP A 239 1.35 12.63 9.49
C TRP A 239 2.51 13.57 9.79
N ASP A 240 2.27 14.69 10.47
CA ASP A 240 3.32 15.63 10.86
C ASP A 240 4.39 14.98 11.76
N ASP A 241 4.00 14.07 12.65
CA ASP A 241 4.96 13.33 13.48
C ASP A 241 5.80 12.37 12.65
N VAL A 242 5.20 11.73 11.62
CA VAL A 242 5.91 10.87 10.66
C VAL A 242 6.92 11.69 9.86
N LEU A 243 6.53 12.87 9.37
CA LEU A 243 7.42 13.77 8.63
C LEU A 243 8.58 14.27 9.49
N ALA A 244 8.35 14.48 10.79
CA ALA A 244 9.35 14.93 11.75
C ALA A 244 10.26 13.80 12.27
N TRP A 245 9.89 12.53 12.08
CA TRP A 245 10.66 11.39 12.57
C TRP A 245 11.98 11.25 11.80
N ASN A 246 13.09 11.15 12.55
CA ASN A 246 14.44 11.22 12.02
C ASN A 246 15.12 9.87 11.77
N GLY A 247 14.37 8.75 11.83
CA GLY A 247 14.91 7.42 11.64
C GLY A 247 15.56 6.79 12.89
N GLN A 248 15.43 7.40 14.06
CA GLN A 248 15.97 6.84 15.29
C GLN A 248 14.97 5.92 16.01
N GLY A 249 15.32 4.66 16.21
CA GLY A 249 14.46 3.66 16.81
C GLY A 249 13.51 3.04 15.78
N ARG A 250 12.26 2.77 16.20
CA ARG A 250 11.21 2.22 15.35
C ARG A 250 10.02 3.16 15.28
N LEU A 251 9.36 3.20 14.12
CA LEU A 251 8.13 3.95 13.91
C LEU A 251 6.97 2.97 13.67
N ILE A 252 5.89 3.14 14.43
CA ILE A 252 4.59 2.52 14.17
C ILE A 252 3.59 3.65 13.98
N ALA A 253 3.03 3.77 12.78
CA ALA A 253 2.16 4.86 12.41
C ALA A 253 0.81 4.34 11.88
N THR A 254 -0.27 4.61 12.64
CA THR A 254 -1.62 4.18 12.30
C THR A 254 -2.46 5.40 11.92
N MET A 255 -2.55 5.69 10.60
CA MET A 255 -3.10 6.95 10.08
C MET A 255 -4.64 6.98 10.10
N THR A 256 -5.30 5.83 9.99
CA THR A 256 -6.77 5.68 9.98
C THR A 256 -7.22 4.61 10.97
N ASP A 257 -8.50 4.63 11.34
CA ASP A 257 -9.05 3.65 12.28
C ASP A 257 -9.03 2.22 11.72
N ASP A 258 -9.25 2.08 10.42
CA ASP A 258 -9.27 0.82 9.68
C ASP A 258 -8.46 0.96 8.39
N TYR A 259 -8.86 0.35 7.27
CA TYR A 259 -8.21 0.53 6.00
C TYR A 259 -8.53 1.88 5.33
N TRP A 260 -7.74 2.22 4.29
CA TRP A 260 -7.90 3.45 3.54
C TRP A 260 -8.94 3.28 2.44
N TYR A 261 -10.15 3.80 2.63
CA TYR A 261 -10.88 4.26 1.48
C TYR A 261 -10.15 5.50 0.95
N PHE A 262 -9.55 5.43 -0.22
CA PHE A 262 -9.02 6.62 -0.87
C PHE A 262 -10.17 7.55 -1.21
N ASP A 263 -10.71 8.19 -0.21
CA ASP A 263 -11.52 9.35 -0.43
C ASP A 263 -10.57 10.49 -0.84
N ARG A 264 -10.96 11.21 -1.83
CA ARG A 264 -10.25 12.06 -2.78
C ARG A 264 -9.36 13.14 -2.18
N ASP A 265 -9.38 13.31 -0.87
CA ASP A 265 -8.69 14.35 -0.10
C ASP A 265 -7.90 13.81 1.11
N MET A 266 -7.68 12.48 1.22
CA MET A 266 -6.93 11.94 2.36
C MET A 266 -5.43 12.07 2.16
N THR A 267 -4.78 12.71 3.12
CA THR A 267 -3.32 12.73 3.28
C THR A 267 -2.94 11.96 4.54
N PRO A 268 -1.84 11.19 4.49
CA PRO A 268 -0.97 10.96 3.34
C PRO A 268 -1.57 9.98 2.32
N THR A 269 -1.21 10.16 1.05
CA THR A 269 -1.41 9.14 0.01
C THR A 269 -0.37 8.02 0.16
N LEU A 270 -0.62 6.84 -0.45
CA LEU A 270 0.37 5.77 -0.47
C LEU A 270 1.70 6.20 -1.12
N ALA A 271 1.64 7.09 -2.12
CA ALA A 271 2.83 7.66 -2.74
C ALA A 271 3.64 8.53 -1.77
N GLU A 272 2.99 9.40 -1.00
CA GLU A 272 3.65 10.23 0.03
C GLU A 272 4.23 9.37 1.15
N MET A 273 3.52 8.33 1.59
CA MET A 273 4.05 7.35 2.56
C MET A 273 5.30 6.64 2.01
N THR A 274 5.27 6.24 0.73
CA THR A 274 6.40 5.58 0.06
C THR A 274 7.59 6.53 -0.02
N GLU A 275 7.39 7.79 -0.43
CA GLU A 275 8.44 8.79 -0.55
C GLU A 275 9.11 9.07 0.80
N GLN A 276 8.31 9.33 1.84
CA GLN A 276 8.85 9.58 3.18
C GLN A 276 9.58 8.36 3.73
N THR A 277 9.06 7.15 3.49
CA THR A 277 9.71 5.92 3.94
C THR A 277 11.04 5.69 3.24
N ILE A 278 11.11 5.83 1.91
CA ILE A 278 12.38 5.72 1.16
C ILE A 278 13.38 6.78 1.63
N LYS A 279 12.95 8.03 1.81
CA LYS A 279 13.80 9.13 2.30
C LYS A 279 14.46 8.79 3.64
N VAL A 280 13.76 8.12 4.54
CA VAL A 280 14.33 7.74 5.84
C VAL A 280 15.20 6.48 5.72
N LEU A 281 14.69 5.42 5.08
CA LEU A 281 15.41 4.14 5.00
C LEU A 281 16.72 4.26 4.20
N SER A 282 16.76 5.11 3.17
CA SER A 282 17.94 5.32 2.32
C SER A 282 19.10 6.03 3.01
N GLN A 283 18.91 6.55 4.22
CA GLN A 283 20.01 7.08 5.05
C GLN A 283 20.97 5.99 5.53
N ASN A 284 20.56 4.72 5.48
CA ASN A 284 21.43 3.59 5.81
C ASN A 284 22.33 3.23 4.60
N GLU A 285 23.62 3.41 4.74
CA GLU A 285 24.60 3.09 3.69
C GLU A 285 24.60 1.63 3.24
N LYS A 286 24.14 0.70 4.12
CA LYS A 286 23.95 -0.72 3.79
C LYS A 286 22.69 -0.96 2.94
N GLY A 287 21.84 0.05 2.76
CA GLY A 287 20.60 -0.02 2.03
C GLY A 287 19.41 -0.52 2.87
N PHE A 288 18.32 -0.88 2.18
CA PHE A 288 17.05 -1.22 2.82
C PHE A 288 16.25 -2.30 2.09
N PHE A 289 15.28 -2.85 2.81
CA PHE A 289 14.14 -3.57 2.26
C PHE A 289 12.85 -2.79 2.58
N LEU A 290 12.01 -2.61 1.58
CA LEU A 290 10.71 -1.96 1.74
C LEU A 290 9.62 -2.80 1.07
N MET A 291 8.57 -3.15 1.82
CA MET A 291 7.31 -3.64 1.29
C MET A 291 6.31 -2.48 1.24
N VAL A 292 5.67 -2.29 0.09
CA VAL A 292 4.61 -1.31 -0.15
C VAL A 292 3.38 -2.04 -0.67
N GLU A 293 2.26 -1.88 0.00
CA GLU A 293 1.05 -2.60 -0.34
C GLU A 293 -0.09 -1.66 -0.73
N GLY A 294 -0.71 -1.98 -1.87
CA GLY A 294 -2.02 -1.48 -2.26
C GLY A 294 -3.11 -2.40 -1.69
N GLY A 295 -3.27 -2.44 -0.36
CA GLY A 295 -4.11 -3.43 0.32
C GLY A 295 -5.59 -3.25 0.06
N ALA A 296 -6.08 -2.01 0.04
CA ALA A 296 -7.50 -1.73 -0.20
C ALA A 296 -8.02 -2.18 -1.59
N LEU A 297 -7.15 -2.64 -2.51
CA LEU A 297 -7.57 -3.25 -3.78
C LEU A 297 -8.41 -4.51 -3.56
N ASP A 298 -8.01 -5.35 -2.59
CA ASP A 298 -8.74 -6.57 -2.25
C ASP A 298 -10.15 -6.26 -1.75
N GLU A 299 -10.28 -5.33 -0.82
CA GLU A 299 -11.54 -4.92 -0.22
C GLU A 299 -12.56 -4.43 -1.27
N VAL A 300 -12.11 -3.59 -2.20
CA VAL A 300 -13.00 -3.07 -3.25
C VAL A 300 -13.31 -4.12 -4.34
N ALA A 301 -12.42 -5.11 -4.53
CA ALA A 301 -12.69 -6.25 -5.41
C ALA A 301 -13.69 -7.23 -4.78
N HIS A 302 -13.63 -7.48 -3.47
CA HIS A 302 -14.65 -8.21 -2.72
C HIS A 302 -16.03 -7.56 -2.86
N ASN A 303 -16.07 -6.22 -2.91
CA ASN A 303 -17.29 -5.45 -3.13
C ASN A 303 -17.70 -5.37 -4.61
N THR A 304 -17.00 -6.03 -5.52
CA THR A 304 -17.23 -6.01 -6.97
C THR A 304 -17.30 -4.60 -7.58
N ASN A 305 -16.61 -3.63 -6.94
CA ASN A 305 -16.60 -2.23 -7.36
C ASN A 305 -15.44 -1.92 -8.29
N LEU A 306 -15.64 -2.15 -9.59
CA LEU A 306 -14.60 -1.99 -10.60
C LEU A 306 -14.08 -0.54 -10.70
N MET A 307 -14.91 0.47 -10.38
CA MET A 307 -14.48 1.87 -10.38
C MET A 307 -13.53 2.17 -9.25
N GLU A 308 -13.78 1.63 -8.05
CA GLU A 308 -12.87 1.75 -6.92
C GLU A 308 -11.58 0.94 -7.15
N VAL A 309 -11.67 -0.25 -7.76
CA VAL A 309 -10.46 -0.98 -8.18
C VAL A 309 -9.57 -0.11 -9.07
N ALA A 310 -10.14 0.56 -10.07
CA ALA A 310 -9.36 1.44 -10.95
C ALA A 310 -8.74 2.65 -10.21
N ARG A 311 -9.45 3.21 -9.23
CA ARG A 311 -8.93 4.31 -8.38
C ARG A 311 -7.78 3.86 -7.49
N HIS A 312 -7.95 2.75 -6.77
CA HIS A 312 -6.91 2.19 -5.89
C HIS A 312 -5.70 1.71 -6.68
N MET A 313 -5.90 1.10 -7.86
CA MET A 313 -4.82 0.73 -8.77
C MET A 313 -4.02 1.96 -9.24
N THR A 314 -4.71 3.05 -9.57
CA THR A 314 -4.06 4.31 -9.95
C THR A 314 -3.24 4.91 -8.78
N ALA A 315 -3.74 4.82 -7.56
CA ALA A 315 -3.02 5.26 -6.36
C ALA A 315 -1.80 4.38 -6.08
N PHE A 316 -1.93 3.06 -6.25
CA PHE A 316 -0.85 2.10 -6.14
C PHE A 316 0.25 2.35 -7.19
N ASP A 317 -0.13 2.59 -8.45
CA ASP A 317 0.80 2.94 -9.52
C ASP A 317 1.61 4.21 -9.23
N LYS A 318 0.97 5.24 -8.63
CA LYS A 318 1.67 6.45 -8.17
C LYS A 318 2.71 6.15 -7.08
N ALA A 319 2.43 5.23 -6.19
CA ALA A 319 3.42 4.79 -5.18
C ALA A 319 4.58 4.04 -5.84
N ILE A 320 4.31 3.23 -6.87
CA ILE A 320 5.34 2.54 -7.65
C ILE A 320 6.24 3.55 -8.38
N GLU A 321 5.69 4.63 -8.94
CA GLU A 321 6.48 5.68 -9.59
C GLU A 321 7.54 6.29 -8.66
N VAL A 322 7.25 6.43 -7.37
CA VAL A 322 8.22 6.90 -6.38
C VAL A 322 9.43 5.97 -6.33
N GLY A 323 9.20 4.65 -6.24
CA GLY A 323 10.27 3.67 -6.25
C GLY A 323 11.01 3.58 -7.60
N LEU A 324 10.29 3.70 -8.73
CA LEU A 324 10.89 3.72 -10.06
C LEU A 324 11.84 4.91 -10.22
N ARG A 325 11.44 6.09 -9.79
CA ARG A 325 12.28 7.28 -9.77
C ARG A 325 13.52 7.08 -8.92
N TYR A 326 13.34 6.55 -7.70
CA TYR A 326 14.45 6.28 -6.80
C TYR A 326 15.45 5.27 -7.42
N ALA A 327 14.95 4.17 -8.00
CA ALA A 327 15.78 3.16 -8.64
C ALA A 327 16.50 3.69 -9.88
N TYR A 328 15.85 4.54 -10.68
CA TYR A 328 16.44 5.18 -11.86
C TYR A 328 17.58 6.15 -11.48
N GLU A 329 17.40 6.93 -10.42
CA GLU A 329 18.39 7.93 -9.98
C GLU A 329 19.61 7.25 -9.31
N ASN A 330 19.38 6.25 -8.46
CA ASN A 330 20.43 5.63 -7.64
C ASN A 330 21.06 4.38 -8.28
N LYS A 331 20.33 3.65 -9.12
CA LYS A 331 20.82 2.45 -9.85
C LYS A 331 21.32 1.30 -8.95
N ASP A 332 20.81 1.25 -7.75
CA ASP A 332 21.20 0.28 -6.71
C ASP A 332 20.00 -0.46 -6.09
N THR A 333 18.82 -0.35 -6.73
CA THR A 333 17.54 -0.80 -6.19
C THR A 333 16.82 -1.73 -7.16
N ILE A 334 16.45 -2.92 -6.68
CA ILE A 334 15.54 -3.84 -7.39
C ILE A 334 14.10 -3.42 -7.07
N ILE A 335 13.26 -3.33 -8.10
CA ILE A 335 11.81 -3.13 -7.97
C ILE A 335 11.10 -4.40 -8.42
N ILE A 336 10.14 -4.86 -7.62
CA ILE A 336 9.25 -5.99 -7.94
C ILE A 336 7.81 -5.52 -7.66
N VAL A 337 6.91 -5.72 -8.60
CA VAL A 337 5.47 -5.48 -8.48
C VAL A 337 4.74 -6.78 -8.72
N THR A 338 3.90 -7.22 -7.79
CA THR A 338 3.13 -8.46 -7.92
C THR A 338 1.86 -8.40 -7.08
N ALA A 339 1.14 -9.50 -6.99
CA ALA A 339 0.02 -9.70 -6.08
C ALA A 339 0.26 -10.93 -5.22
N ASP A 340 -0.47 -11.03 -4.13
CA ASP A 340 -0.47 -12.17 -3.22
C ASP A 340 -1.49 -13.24 -3.65
N HIS A 341 -2.65 -12.85 -4.20
CA HIS A 341 -3.68 -13.68 -4.83
C HIS A 341 -4.53 -12.86 -5.82
N ASN A 342 -5.56 -13.50 -6.40
CA ASN A 342 -6.60 -12.85 -7.18
C ASN A 342 -7.90 -12.80 -6.39
N THR A 343 -8.63 -11.68 -6.47
CA THR A 343 -9.94 -11.48 -5.84
C THR A 343 -10.99 -11.07 -6.86
N GLY A 344 -12.23 -11.56 -6.66
CA GLY A 344 -13.37 -11.19 -7.46
C GLY A 344 -13.50 -11.90 -8.81
N GLY A 345 -12.49 -12.69 -9.23
CA GLY A 345 -12.54 -13.44 -10.48
C GLY A 345 -12.92 -12.57 -11.68
N LEU A 346 -12.27 -11.39 -11.81
CA LEU A 346 -12.55 -10.40 -12.85
C LEU A 346 -12.24 -10.97 -14.24
N LEU A 347 -13.22 -10.95 -15.15
CA LEU A 347 -13.09 -11.44 -16.52
C LEU A 347 -13.52 -10.38 -17.54
N PRO A 348 -13.07 -10.51 -18.81
CA PRO A 348 -13.69 -9.80 -19.91
C PRO A 348 -15.21 -9.97 -19.90
N LYS A 349 -15.96 -8.90 -20.14
CA LYS A 349 -17.42 -8.86 -19.92
C LYS A 349 -18.17 -10.02 -20.58
N ALA A 350 -17.82 -10.37 -21.81
CA ALA A 350 -18.52 -11.44 -22.52
C ALA A 350 -18.33 -12.82 -21.85
N GLU A 351 -17.13 -13.10 -21.33
CA GLU A 351 -16.82 -14.33 -20.59
C GLU A 351 -17.49 -14.35 -19.22
N ALA A 352 -17.51 -13.20 -18.54
CA ALA A 352 -18.17 -13.04 -17.25
C ALA A 352 -19.70 -13.22 -17.38
N ASP A 353 -20.32 -12.64 -18.41
CA ASP A 353 -21.77 -12.75 -18.67
C ASP A 353 -22.15 -14.20 -18.93
N GLU A 354 -21.36 -14.96 -19.71
CA GLU A 354 -21.56 -16.39 -19.95
C GLU A 354 -21.43 -17.20 -18.63
N TYR A 355 -20.40 -16.87 -17.84
CA TYR A 355 -20.19 -17.51 -16.54
C TYR A 355 -21.38 -17.28 -15.61
N ILE A 356 -21.83 -16.03 -15.47
CA ILE A 356 -22.95 -15.64 -14.62
C ILE A 356 -24.26 -16.31 -15.08
N GLU A 357 -24.57 -16.30 -16.39
CA GLU A 357 -25.77 -16.93 -16.94
C GLU A 357 -25.80 -18.43 -16.61
N LYS A 358 -24.68 -19.11 -16.74
CA LYS A 358 -24.55 -20.54 -16.45
C LYS A 358 -24.76 -20.87 -14.97
N HIS A 359 -24.30 -19.99 -14.06
CA HIS A 359 -24.30 -20.23 -12.62
C HIS A 359 -25.40 -19.48 -11.86
N GLN A 360 -26.23 -18.69 -12.52
CA GLN A 360 -27.35 -17.95 -11.90
C GLN A 360 -28.32 -18.83 -11.11
N LYS A 361 -28.42 -20.10 -11.45
CA LYS A 361 -29.31 -21.07 -10.78
C LYS A 361 -28.69 -21.70 -9.54
N ASP A 362 -27.40 -21.52 -9.33
CA ASP A 362 -26.67 -22.09 -8.23
C ASP A 362 -26.66 -21.07 -7.09
N ASN A 363 -27.38 -21.39 -6.01
CA ASN A 363 -27.40 -20.66 -4.74
C ASN A 363 -28.28 -19.39 -4.66
N TYR A 364 -29.59 -19.54 -4.82
CA TYR A 364 -30.53 -18.55 -4.34
C TYR A 364 -30.74 -18.73 -2.82
N ILE A 365 -30.09 -17.91 -2.00
CA ILE A 365 -30.43 -17.78 -0.58
C ILE A 365 -30.90 -16.35 -0.37
N SER A 366 -32.19 -16.20 -0.14
CA SER A 366 -32.81 -14.93 0.27
C SER A 366 -32.54 -14.69 1.75
N ASN A 367 -31.56 -13.94 2.11
CA ASN A 367 -31.47 -13.28 3.42
C ASN A 367 -30.51 -12.11 3.36
N ASP A 368 -30.93 -10.99 3.92
CA ASP A 368 -30.28 -9.70 4.01
C ASP A 368 -28.98 -9.66 4.85
N GLU A 369 -28.37 -10.80 5.14
CA GLU A 369 -27.05 -10.85 5.75
C GLU A 369 -25.98 -10.79 4.66
N TRP A 370 -25.12 -9.80 4.75
CA TRP A 370 -23.99 -9.55 3.87
C TRP A 370 -23.25 -10.81 3.45
N CYS A 371 -22.96 -10.89 2.17
CA CYS A 371 -22.48 -12.09 1.49
C CYS A 371 -21.10 -12.64 1.90
N TRP A 372 -20.45 -12.11 2.91
CA TRP A 372 -19.10 -12.54 3.36
C TRP A 372 -18.97 -14.06 3.63
N THR A 373 -20.09 -14.76 3.80
CA THR A 373 -20.11 -16.22 3.98
C THR A 373 -20.63 -16.97 2.76
N ASN A 374 -21.02 -16.25 1.67
CA ASN A 374 -21.74 -16.85 0.55
C ASN A 374 -21.19 -16.33 -0.80
N THR A 375 -20.39 -17.14 -1.47
CA THR A 375 -19.67 -16.82 -2.72
C THR A 375 -20.55 -16.92 -3.98
N GLY A 376 -21.89 -16.89 -3.84
CA GLY A 376 -22.81 -17.10 -4.96
C GLY A 376 -22.94 -15.87 -5.88
N ILE A 377 -23.37 -16.11 -7.12
CA ILE A 377 -23.62 -15.05 -8.13
C ILE A 377 -24.55 -13.93 -7.61
N HIS A 378 -25.45 -14.25 -6.67
CA HIS A 378 -26.32 -13.25 -6.06
C HIS A 378 -25.52 -12.14 -5.38
N CYS A 379 -24.43 -12.45 -4.70
CA CYS A 379 -23.56 -11.48 -4.03
C CYS A 379 -22.82 -10.58 -5.04
N VAL A 380 -22.40 -11.13 -6.15
CA VAL A 380 -21.79 -10.36 -7.25
C VAL A 380 -22.79 -9.34 -7.78
N LEU A 381 -24.03 -9.75 -8.07
CA LEU A 381 -25.07 -8.88 -8.61
C LEU A 381 -25.50 -7.80 -7.61
N GLU A 382 -25.52 -8.10 -6.31
CA GLU A 382 -25.82 -7.12 -5.27
C GLU A 382 -24.68 -6.11 -5.09
N GLY A 383 -23.43 -6.56 -5.08
CA GLY A 383 -22.26 -5.67 -5.03
C GLY A 383 -22.21 -4.74 -6.23
N GLU A 384 -22.46 -5.24 -7.46
CA GLU A 384 -22.57 -4.41 -8.65
C GLU A 384 -23.68 -3.37 -8.53
N ARG A 385 -24.85 -3.72 -7.98
CA ARG A 385 -25.96 -2.79 -7.78
C ARG A 385 -25.55 -1.64 -6.86
N ILE A 386 -24.90 -1.96 -5.72
CA ILE A 386 -24.38 -0.96 -4.78
C ILE A 386 -23.33 -0.09 -5.47
N ALA A 387 -22.39 -0.68 -6.17
CA ALA A 387 -21.34 0.06 -6.88
C ALA A 387 -21.92 1.01 -7.97
N GLN A 388 -23.01 0.60 -8.63
CA GLN A 388 -23.74 1.47 -9.59
C GLN A 388 -24.42 2.64 -8.88
N GLU A 389 -25.02 2.43 -7.71
CA GLU A 389 -25.64 3.49 -6.91
C GLU A 389 -24.59 4.50 -6.42
N ASP A 390 -23.38 4.04 -6.05
CA ASP A 390 -22.27 4.88 -5.63
C ASP A 390 -21.63 5.65 -6.79
N ASN A 391 -21.79 5.18 -8.04
CA ASN A 391 -21.22 5.78 -9.24
C ASN A 391 -22.32 6.01 -10.30
N PRO A 392 -23.31 6.88 -10.04
CA PRO A 392 -24.51 7.03 -10.90
C PRO A 392 -24.21 7.60 -12.29
N ASP A 393 -23.08 8.26 -12.47
CA ASP A 393 -22.68 8.86 -13.74
C ASP A 393 -21.95 7.87 -14.67
N VAL A 394 -21.72 6.62 -14.22
CA VAL A 394 -21.03 5.59 -15.01
C VAL A 394 -22.05 4.72 -15.74
N ASP A 395 -21.89 4.57 -17.05
CA ASP A 395 -22.64 3.56 -17.81
C ASP A 395 -21.97 2.17 -17.67
N TRP A 396 -22.38 1.43 -16.67
CA TRP A 396 -21.87 0.09 -16.33
C TRP A 396 -22.06 -0.93 -17.47
N SER A 397 -23.02 -0.69 -18.37
CA SER A 397 -23.23 -1.57 -19.52
C SER A 397 -22.08 -1.54 -20.52
N THR A 398 -21.31 -0.46 -20.52
CA THR A 398 -20.17 -0.23 -21.42
C THR A 398 -18.83 -0.70 -20.84
N LEU A 399 -18.76 -1.05 -19.56
CA LEU A 399 -17.53 -1.51 -18.94
C LEU A 399 -17.07 -2.83 -19.58
N PRO A 400 -15.77 -2.93 -19.92
CA PRO A 400 -15.26 -4.08 -20.68
C PRO A 400 -14.99 -5.32 -19.84
N TYR A 401 -15.04 -5.21 -18.50
CA TYR A 401 -14.78 -6.27 -17.54
C TYR A 401 -15.90 -6.36 -16.52
N ARG A 402 -16.02 -7.55 -15.90
CA ARG A 402 -17.04 -7.83 -14.89
C ARG A 402 -16.52 -8.88 -13.90
N PHE A 403 -16.90 -8.76 -12.64
CA PHE A 403 -16.62 -9.75 -11.59
C PHE A 403 -17.50 -10.98 -11.73
N THR A 404 -16.98 -12.14 -11.30
CA THR A 404 -17.70 -13.42 -11.31
C THR A 404 -17.87 -14.04 -9.92
N THR A 405 -17.14 -13.54 -8.94
CA THR A 405 -17.26 -13.92 -7.53
C THR A 405 -16.93 -12.72 -6.65
N ILE A 406 -17.26 -12.82 -5.36
CA ILE A 406 -16.78 -11.90 -4.32
C ILE A 406 -15.63 -12.51 -3.51
N ALA A 407 -15.13 -13.67 -3.88
CA ALA A 407 -14.11 -14.40 -3.13
C ALA A 407 -12.75 -14.32 -3.81
N HIS A 408 -11.74 -14.78 -3.09
CA HIS A 408 -10.45 -15.10 -3.67
C HIS A 408 -10.61 -16.25 -4.67
N THR A 409 -9.73 -16.28 -5.66
CA THR A 409 -9.63 -17.40 -6.60
C THR A 409 -8.20 -17.95 -6.63
N SER A 410 -8.05 -19.16 -7.17
CA SER A 410 -6.73 -19.78 -7.41
C SER A 410 -6.12 -19.37 -8.74
N ASP A 411 -6.65 -18.33 -9.40
CA ASP A 411 -6.11 -17.82 -10.64
C ASP A 411 -4.71 -17.25 -10.44
N ASP A 412 -3.90 -17.38 -11.47
CA ASP A 412 -2.55 -16.86 -11.48
C ASP A 412 -2.58 -15.31 -11.47
N VAL A 413 -1.51 -14.70 -10.95
CA VAL A 413 -1.29 -13.25 -10.99
C VAL A 413 -0.08 -12.91 -11.85
N ASN A 414 0.18 -11.64 -12.06
CA ASN A 414 1.36 -11.19 -12.79
C ASN A 414 2.48 -10.73 -11.84
N VAL A 415 3.71 -10.76 -12.36
CA VAL A 415 4.85 -10.06 -11.77
C VAL A 415 5.53 -9.20 -12.82
N TRP A 416 5.92 -7.99 -12.41
CA TRP A 416 6.75 -7.06 -13.17
C TRP A 416 7.96 -6.70 -12.33
N ALA A 417 9.15 -6.66 -12.93
CA ALA A 417 10.35 -6.36 -12.17
C ALA A 417 11.44 -5.71 -13.01
N ILE A 418 12.35 -5.01 -12.30
CA ILE A 418 13.59 -4.48 -12.85
C ILE A 418 14.73 -4.65 -11.84
N GLY A 419 15.93 -4.88 -12.36
CA GLY A 419 17.16 -5.03 -11.60
C GLY A 419 17.85 -6.36 -11.88
N PRO A 420 19.10 -6.53 -11.41
CA PRO A 420 19.89 -7.73 -11.64
C PRO A 420 19.21 -9.00 -11.10
N GLY A 421 19.22 -10.05 -11.94
CA GLY A 421 18.64 -11.35 -11.61
C GLY A 421 17.12 -11.45 -11.84
N THR A 422 16.40 -10.35 -12.05
CA THR A 422 14.93 -10.41 -12.25
C THR A 422 14.55 -11.10 -13.55
N ALA A 423 15.33 -10.95 -14.62
CA ALA A 423 15.12 -11.68 -15.88
C ALA A 423 15.27 -13.21 -15.69
N GLU A 424 16.22 -13.66 -14.88
CA GLU A 424 16.39 -15.07 -14.53
C GLU A 424 15.22 -15.59 -13.70
N LEU A 425 14.74 -14.81 -12.72
CA LEU A 425 13.54 -15.14 -11.94
C LEU A 425 12.35 -15.44 -12.84
N MET A 426 12.11 -14.63 -13.89
CA MET A 426 10.98 -14.81 -14.80
C MET A 426 11.05 -16.10 -15.63
N THR A 427 12.23 -16.72 -15.76
CA THR A 427 12.40 -18.00 -16.45
C THR A 427 12.17 -19.22 -15.54
N THR A 428 11.84 -19.02 -14.27
CA THR A 428 11.58 -20.10 -13.32
C THR A 428 10.38 -20.94 -13.79
N GLU A 429 10.59 -22.24 -13.98
CA GLU A 429 9.49 -23.14 -14.34
C GLU A 429 8.43 -23.16 -13.24
N LYS A 430 7.17 -22.91 -13.59
CA LYS A 430 6.05 -22.81 -12.64
C LYS A 430 6.32 -21.80 -11.54
N LEU A 431 6.73 -20.60 -11.93
CA LEU A 431 6.96 -19.50 -11.01
C LEU A 431 5.78 -19.34 -10.04
N ALA A 432 6.06 -19.24 -8.76
CA ALA A 432 5.07 -19.07 -7.70
C ALA A 432 5.55 -18.03 -6.69
N SER A 433 4.63 -17.47 -5.90
CA SER A 433 4.89 -16.37 -4.96
C SER A 433 6.10 -16.63 -4.05
N PHE A 434 6.29 -17.87 -3.56
CA PHE A 434 7.45 -18.20 -2.72
C PHE A 434 8.80 -18.14 -3.45
N HIS A 435 8.85 -18.25 -4.78
CA HIS A 435 10.08 -18.03 -5.54
C HIS A 435 10.48 -16.56 -5.54
N ILE A 436 9.50 -15.65 -5.53
CA ILE A 436 9.77 -14.21 -5.39
C ILE A 436 10.38 -13.94 -4.01
N GLY A 437 9.82 -14.49 -2.92
CA GLY A 437 10.38 -14.38 -1.57
C GLY A 437 11.82 -14.93 -1.50
N LYS A 438 12.09 -16.09 -2.12
CA LYS A 438 13.44 -16.65 -2.22
C LYS A 438 14.39 -15.73 -2.97
N PHE A 439 13.94 -15.18 -4.09
CA PHE A 439 14.73 -14.24 -4.88
C PHE A 439 15.09 -12.98 -4.08
N ILE A 440 14.12 -12.38 -3.37
CA ILE A 440 14.34 -11.21 -2.52
C ILE A 440 15.39 -11.50 -1.46
N GLY A 441 15.24 -12.61 -0.71
CA GLY A 441 16.20 -13.00 0.30
C GLY A 441 17.61 -13.22 -0.25
N LYS A 442 17.73 -13.84 -1.42
CA LYS A 442 19.00 -14.03 -2.12
C LYS A 442 19.60 -12.70 -2.61
N ALA A 443 18.77 -11.79 -3.13
CA ALA A 443 19.22 -10.48 -3.58
C ALA A 443 19.76 -9.62 -2.41
N LEU A 444 19.14 -9.73 -1.23
CA LEU A 444 19.58 -9.01 -0.02
C LEU A 444 20.87 -9.57 0.60
N SER A 445 21.04 -10.90 0.59
CA SER A 445 22.10 -11.57 1.37
C SER A 445 23.24 -12.15 0.52
N GLY A 446 23.04 -12.30 -0.78
CA GLY A 446 23.94 -13.06 -1.66
C GLY A 446 23.90 -14.58 -1.43
N SER A 447 23.00 -15.09 -0.58
CA SER A 447 22.90 -16.49 -0.18
C SER A 447 21.50 -17.05 -0.41
N GLU A 448 21.37 -18.38 -0.52
CA GLU A 448 20.07 -19.03 -0.64
C GLU A 448 19.18 -18.71 0.57
N PHE A 449 17.91 -18.48 0.32
CA PHE A 449 16.89 -18.11 1.30
C PHE A 449 15.60 -18.90 1.08
N GLY A 450 14.84 -19.12 2.15
CA GLY A 450 13.53 -19.77 2.08
C GLY A 450 13.62 -21.28 1.90
N SER A 451 12.57 -21.87 1.37
CA SER A 451 12.43 -23.33 1.17
C SER A 451 13.53 -23.91 0.28
N THR A 452 14.09 -25.05 0.70
CA THR A 452 15.11 -25.78 -0.06
C THR A 452 14.52 -26.76 -1.10
N ASP A 453 13.21 -26.99 -1.09
CA ASP A 453 12.56 -27.84 -2.06
C ASP A 453 11.79 -27.06 -3.15
N SER A 454 11.58 -27.73 -4.31
CA SER A 454 10.92 -27.12 -5.47
C SER A 454 9.41 -26.87 -5.26
N ARG A 455 8.84 -27.37 -4.17
CA ARG A 455 7.41 -27.19 -3.83
C ARG A 455 7.20 -26.09 -2.80
N GLY A 456 8.27 -25.49 -2.28
CA GLY A 456 8.20 -24.42 -1.30
C GLY A 456 7.83 -24.85 0.13
N VAL A 457 7.87 -26.14 0.47
CA VAL A 457 7.37 -26.68 1.75
C VAL A 457 8.42 -27.19 2.73
N LYS A 458 9.69 -27.25 2.34
CA LYS A 458 10.81 -27.67 3.21
C LYS A 458 11.86 -26.58 3.34
#